data_352fdedf0110c4aac64617f789380813
#
_entry.id   352fdedf0110c4aac64617f789380813
#
_cell.length_a   1.000
_cell.length_b   1.000
_cell.length_c   1.000
_cell.angle_alpha   90.00
_cell.angle_beta   90.00
_cell.angle_gamma   90.00
#
_symmetry.space_group_name_H-M   'P 1'
#
loop_
_entity.id
_entity.type
_entity.pdbx_description
1 polymer ?
#
loop_
_entity_poly.entity_id
_entity_poly.type
_entity_poly.pdbx_seq_one_letter_code
_entity_poly.pdbx_strand_id
1 'polypeptide(L)'
;LLQDCPADQVVPGAVEVAAAVQQALDPDNLRPRILLADAVGLGKTIEIGMILSELIRRGRGERILIVCPRHVLEQMQNEMWSRFAIPFVRLDSVGLQRVKQKIPANRNPFSWYKRVIISMDTLKQDRFTHDLHRHEWNAVVIDESHNVTGDTTQNNRLTRTLAPNTDALILASATPHNGNRKSFAELIRLLEPTGVNPHGELDKGDLSVW
;
A
#
# COMPACT_ATOMS: atom_id res chain seq x y z
N LEU A 1 16.11 -10.87 -14.93
CA LEU A 1 15.77 -10.05 -16.11
C LEU A 1 16.66 -8.82 -16.27
N LEU A 2 17.17 -8.23 -15.16
CA LEU A 2 18.12 -7.10 -15.22
C LEU A 2 19.59 -7.53 -15.20
N GLN A 3 19.90 -8.78 -14.85
CA GLN A 3 21.26 -9.30 -14.79
C GLN A 3 21.92 -9.44 -16.19
N ASP A 4 21.11 -9.49 -17.25
CA ASP A 4 21.59 -9.63 -18.62
C ASP A 4 21.52 -8.31 -19.43
N CYS A 5 21.16 -7.19 -18.76
CA CYS A 5 21.08 -5.88 -19.43
C CYS A 5 22.46 -5.20 -19.37
N PRO A 6 23.00 -4.70 -20.50
CA PRO A 6 24.23 -3.91 -20.49
C PRO A 6 24.11 -2.72 -19.55
N ALA A 7 25.17 -2.44 -18.79
CA ALA A 7 25.16 -1.43 -17.73
C ALA A 7 24.84 0.00 -18.23
N ASP A 8 25.08 0.28 -19.50
CA ASP A 8 24.78 1.54 -20.18
C ASP A 8 23.29 1.72 -20.56
N GLN A 9 22.49 0.65 -20.45
CA GLN A 9 21.05 0.66 -20.70
C GLN A 9 20.20 0.65 -19.41
N VAL A 10 20.82 0.59 -18.24
CA VAL A 10 20.10 0.62 -16.96
C VAL A 10 19.74 2.07 -16.64
N VAL A 11 18.44 2.36 -16.63
CA VAL A 11 17.93 3.67 -16.21
C VAL A 11 18.20 3.87 -14.72
N PRO A 12 18.73 5.05 -14.30
CA PRO A 12 18.87 5.37 -12.88
C PRO A 12 17.54 5.11 -12.12
N GLY A 13 17.61 4.42 -10.99
CA GLY A 13 16.44 4.00 -10.20
C GLY A 13 15.86 2.62 -10.59
N ALA A 14 16.23 2.03 -11.72
CA ALA A 14 15.70 0.71 -12.10
C ALA A 14 16.26 -0.43 -11.23
N VAL A 15 17.45 -0.25 -10.67
CA VAL A 15 18.08 -1.22 -9.76
C VAL A 15 17.35 -1.25 -8.42
N GLU A 16 17.04 -0.06 -7.89
CA GLU A 16 16.30 0.11 -6.64
C GLU A 16 14.89 -0.47 -6.77
N VAL A 17 14.20 -0.16 -7.86
CA VAL A 17 12.88 -0.75 -8.19
C VAL A 17 12.94 -2.27 -8.24
N ALA A 18 13.95 -2.83 -8.91
CA ALA A 18 14.11 -4.27 -9.01
C ALA A 18 14.40 -4.92 -7.65
N ALA A 19 15.20 -4.28 -6.80
CA ALA A 19 15.51 -4.76 -5.45
C ALA A 19 14.25 -4.77 -4.57
N ALA A 20 13.48 -3.69 -4.56
CA ALA A 20 12.22 -3.60 -3.83
C ALA A 20 11.22 -4.68 -4.29
N VAL A 21 11.10 -4.88 -5.60
CA VAL A 21 10.25 -5.93 -6.18
C VAL A 21 10.74 -7.31 -5.77
N GLN A 22 12.04 -7.58 -5.82
CA GLN A 22 12.61 -8.87 -5.40
C GLN A 22 12.35 -9.16 -3.92
N GLN A 23 12.58 -8.19 -3.05
CA GLN A 23 12.32 -8.31 -1.61
C GLN A 23 10.83 -8.57 -1.33
N ALA A 24 9.95 -7.85 -2.03
CA ALA A 24 8.50 -8.04 -1.94
C ALA A 24 8.04 -9.44 -2.32
N LEU A 25 8.78 -10.09 -3.19
CA LEU A 25 8.40 -11.32 -3.87
C LEU A 25 9.27 -12.50 -3.50
N ASP A 26 10.12 -12.36 -2.50
CA ASP A 26 10.93 -13.45 -1.96
C ASP A 26 10.00 -14.63 -1.62
N PRO A 27 10.27 -15.84 -2.14
CA PRO A 27 9.48 -17.03 -1.86
C PRO A 27 9.39 -17.37 -0.36
N ASP A 28 10.41 -17.03 0.40
CA ASP A 28 10.47 -17.25 1.84
C ASP A 28 9.68 -16.21 2.64
N ASN A 29 9.35 -15.07 2.01
CA ASN A 29 8.53 -14.02 2.60
C ASN A 29 7.04 -14.22 2.25
N LEU A 30 6.34 -14.99 3.08
CA LEU A 30 4.92 -15.28 2.89
C LEU A 30 4.03 -14.06 3.12
N ARG A 31 4.48 -13.07 3.90
CA ARG A 31 3.73 -11.85 4.25
C ARG A 31 4.60 -10.62 4.06
N PRO A 32 4.86 -10.20 2.82
CA PRO A 32 5.73 -9.06 2.55
C PRO A 32 5.21 -7.77 3.18
N ARG A 33 6.10 -7.10 3.90
CA ARG A 33 5.90 -5.82 4.56
C ARG A 33 6.95 -4.86 4.04
N ILE A 34 6.56 -3.85 3.28
CA ILE A 34 7.50 -3.03 2.50
C ILE A 34 7.25 -1.56 2.76
N LEU A 35 8.34 -0.82 2.95
CA LEU A 35 8.35 0.63 2.93
C LEU A 35 9.07 1.13 1.68
N LEU A 36 8.33 1.73 0.75
CA LEU A 36 8.88 2.43 -0.39
C LEU A 36 9.18 3.88 0.02
N ALA A 37 10.44 4.17 0.28
CA ALA A 37 10.89 5.41 0.90
C ALA A 37 11.59 6.37 -0.08
N ASP A 38 11.17 6.38 -1.33
CA ASP A 38 11.79 7.19 -2.38
C ASP A 38 11.33 8.64 -2.39
N ALA A 39 12.24 9.53 -2.82
CA ALA A 39 11.94 10.94 -3.00
C ALA A 39 10.80 11.17 -4.01
N VAL A 40 10.13 12.31 -3.90
CA VAL A 40 9.03 12.69 -4.77
C VAL A 40 9.43 12.59 -6.25
N GLY A 41 8.64 11.88 -7.04
CA GLY A 41 8.81 11.81 -8.50
C GLY A 41 9.67 10.66 -9.03
N LEU A 42 10.27 9.83 -8.16
CA LEU A 42 11.18 8.74 -8.58
C LEU A 42 10.51 7.40 -8.92
N GLY A 43 9.19 7.37 -9.04
CA GLY A 43 8.55 6.19 -9.62
C GLY A 43 7.82 5.25 -8.65
N LYS A 44 7.51 5.65 -7.42
CA LYS A 44 6.74 4.84 -6.44
C LYS A 44 5.51 4.17 -7.05
N THR A 45 4.78 4.86 -7.91
CA THR A 45 3.61 4.27 -8.59
C THR A 45 4.01 3.12 -9.52
N ILE A 46 5.19 3.22 -10.16
CA ILE A 46 5.72 2.15 -11.01
C ILE A 46 6.11 0.94 -10.15
N GLU A 47 6.82 1.16 -9.05
CA GLU A 47 7.18 0.10 -8.10
C GLU A 47 5.95 -0.62 -7.55
N ILE A 48 4.96 0.14 -7.07
CA ILE A 48 3.67 -0.39 -6.63
C ILE A 48 3.04 -1.24 -7.74
N GLY A 49 2.96 -0.71 -8.96
CA GLY A 49 2.36 -1.42 -10.10
C GLY A 49 3.10 -2.70 -10.46
N MET A 50 4.43 -2.71 -10.42
CA MET A 50 5.25 -3.90 -10.66
C MET A 50 5.04 -4.97 -9.58
N ILE A 51 5.05 -4.58 -8.29
CA ILE A 51 4.79 -5.49 -7.18
C ILE A 51 3.39 -6.09 -7.30
N LEU A 52 2.36 -5.26 -7.52
CA LEU A 52 0.98 -5.73 -7.66
C LEU A 52 0.80 -6.64 -8.88
N SER A 53 1.43 -6.33 -10.02
CA SER A 53 1.38 -7.17 -11.22
C SER A 53 1.96 -8.55 -10.95
N GLU A 54 3.07 -8.62 -10.24
CA GLU A 54 3.71 -9.88 -9.92
C GLU A 54 2.91 -10.68 -8.86
N LEU A 55 2.36 -10.03 -7.84
CA LEU A 55 1.46 -10.68 -6.89
C LEU A 55 0.23 -11.27 -7.61
N ILE A 56 -0.36 -10.53 -8.55
CA ILE A 56 -1.48 -11.02 -9.37
C ILE A 56 -1.05 -12.24 -10.19
N ARG A 57 0.11 -12.18 -10.86
CA ARG A 57 0.64 -13.27 -11.68
C ARG A 57 0.88 -14.55 -10.86
N ARG A 58 1.26 -14.41 -9.59
CA ARG A 58 1.46 -15.53 -8.65
C ARG A 58 0.16 -16.01 -7.97
N GLY A 59 -1.02 -15.47 -8.34
CA GLY A 59 -2.29 -15.79 -7.69
C GLY A 59 -2.48 -15.20 -6.30
N ARG A 60 -1.60 -14.26 -5.89
CA ARG A 60 -1.60 -13.57 -4.59
C ARG A 60 -2.10 -12.13 -4.68
N GLY A 61 -2.87 -11.79 -5.69
CA GLY A 61 -3.35 -10.44 -5.97
C GLY A 61 -4.82 -10.39 -6.39
N GLU A 62 -5.66 -11.23 -5.80
CA GLU A 62 -7.09 -11.23 -6.11
C GLU A 62 -7.79 -10.01 -5.51
N ARG A 63 -7.61 -9.78 -4.20
CA ARG A 63 -8.21 -8.67 -3.47
C ARG A 63 -7.16 -7.62 -3.11
N ILE A 64 -7.26 -6.45 -3.72
CA ILE A 64 -6.28 -5.37 -3.56
C ILE A 64 -6.98 -4.09 -3.15
N LEU A 65 -6.48 -3.45 -2.10
CA LEU A 65 -6.89 -2.13 -1.65
C LEU A 65 -5.76 -1.13 -1.82
N ILE A 66 -5.98 -0.06 -2.58
CA ILE A 66 -5.08 1.09 -2.62
C ILE A 66 -5.72 2.24 -1.87
N VAL A 67 -5.01 2.76 -0.88
CA VAL A 67 -5.39 3.94 -0.11
C VAL A 67 -4.40 5.05 -0.44
N CYS A 68 -4.89 6.15 -1.01
CA CYS A 68 -4.03 7.28 -1.41
C CYS A 68 -4.72 8.62 -1.14
N PRO A 69 -4.01 9.74 -1.21
CA PRO A 69 -4.62 11.07 -1.09
C PRO A 69 -5.69 11.30 -2.16
N ARG A 70 -6.73 12.04 -1.80
CA ARG A 70 -7.89 12.28 -2.69
C ARG A 70 -7.51 12.87 -4.04
N HIS A 71 -6.51 13.75 -4.08
CA HIS A 71 -6.10 14.45 -5.30
C HIS A 71 -5.34 13.55 -6.28
N VAL A 72 -4.79 12.42 -5.84
CA VAL A 72 -4.06 11.46 -6.71
C VAL A 72 -4.88 10.23 -7.09
N LEU A 73 -6.11 10.06 -6.57
CA LEU A 73 -6.96 8.88 -6.84
C LEU A 73 -7.12 8.58 -8.34
N GLU A 74 -7.42 9.61 -9.12
CA GLU A 74 -7.65 9.46 -10.56
C GLU A 74 -6.36 9.12 -11.30
N GLN A 75 -5.28 9.80 -10.98
CA GLN A 75 -3.97 9.54 -11.54
C GLN A 75 -3.53 8.10 -11.24
N MET A 76 -3.60 7.68 -9.97
CA MET A 76 -3.22 6.33 -9.55
C MET A 76 -4.06 5.28 -10.28
N GLN A 77 -5.38 5.46 -10.37
CA GLN A 77 -6.26 4.57 -11.12
C GLN A 77 -5.87 4.46 -12.59
N ASN A 78 -5.61 5.60 -13.24
CA ASN A 78 -5.24 5.66 -14.65
C ASN A 78 -3.87 5.02 -14.90
N GLU A 79 -2.89 5.23 -14.02
CA GLU A 79 -1.56 4.62 -14.16
C GLU A 79 -1.61 3.10 -13.95
N MET A 80 -2.36 2.60 -12.97
CA MET A 80 -2.56 1.16 -12.77
C MET A 80 -3.21 0.52 -14.00
N TRP A 81 -4.19 1.19 -14.61
CA TRP A 81 -4.82 0.69 -15.83
C TRP A 81 -3.91 0.76 -17.04
N SER A 82 -3.37 1.95 -17.34
CA SER A 82 -2.65 2.21 -18.60
C SER A 82 -1.30 1.52 -18.69
N ARG A 83 -0.58 1.41 -17.54
CA ARG A 83 0.78 0.83 -17.53
C ARG A 83 0.79 -0.65 -17.18
N PHE A 84 -0.15 -1.10 -16.33
CA PHE A 84 -0.13 -2.46 -15.76
C PHE A 84 -1.36 -3.28 -16.11
N ALA A 85 -2.35 -2.72 -16.81
CA ALA A 85 -3.63 -3.36 -17.13
C ALA A 85 -4.37 -3.87 -15.87
N ILE A 86 -4.18 -3.22 -14.71
CA ILE A 86 -4.85 -3.57 -13.46
C ILE A 86 -6.05 -2.66 -13.26
N PRO A 87 -7.29 -3.16 -13.43
CA PRO A 87 -8.49 -2.35 -13.22
C PRO A 87 -8.80 -2.18 -11.74
N PHE A 88 -9.03 -0.94 -11.32
CA PHE A 88 -9.50 -0.60 -9.99
C PHE A 88 -10.84 0.14 -10.04
N VAL A 89 -11.70 -0.15 -9.08
CA VAL A 89 -12.92 0.64 -8.85
C VAL A 89 -12.60 1.76 -7.88
N ARG A 90 -12.83 3.00 -8.30
CA ARG A 90 -12.62 4.18 -7.47
C ARG A 90 -13.84 4.44 -6.58
N LEU A 91 -13.61 4.50 -5.26
CA LEU A 91 -14.63 4.78 -4.26
C LEU A 91 -14.49 6.20 -3.69
N ASP A 92 -14.57 7.20 -4.57
CA ASP A 92 -14.81 8.60 -4.20
C ASP A 92 -16.32 8.92 -4.23
N SER A 93 -16.67 10.17 -4.02
CA SER A 93 -18.09 10.59 -4.03
C SER A 93 -18.83 10.24 -5.32
N VAL A 94 -18.16 10.36 -6.47
CA VAL A 94 -18.72 10.02 -7.80
C VAL A 94 -18.73 8.51 -8.02
N GLY A 95 -17.62 7.85 -7.69
CA GLY A 95 -17.49 6.40 -7.82
C GLY A 95 -18.50 5.65 -6.95
N LEU A 96 -18.72 6.12 -5.72
CA LEU A 96 -19.71 5.54 -4.82
C LEU A 96 -21.14 5.62 -5.35
N GLN A 97 -21.52 6.72 -6.00
CA GLN A 97 -22.82 6.83 -6.63
C GLN A 97 -22.98 5.82 -7.77
N ARG A 98 -21.98 5.70 -8.64
CA ARG A 98 -21.95 4.72 -9.74
C ARG A 98 -22.00 3.28 -9.23
N VAL A 99 -21.26 2.99 -8.17
CA VAL A 99 -21.22 1.67 -7.53
C VAL A 99 -22.58 1.31 -6.94
N LYS A 100 -23.21 2.23 -6.18
CA LYS A 100 -24.56 2.02 -5.60
C LYS A 100 -25.63 1.74 -6.64
N GLN A 101 -25.49 2.24 -7.85
CA GLN A 101 -26.42 1.94 -8.96
C GLN A 101 -26.22 0.54 -9.54
N LYS A 102 -25.04 -0.05 -9.38
CA LYS A 102 -24.64 -1.32 -9.99
C LYS A 102 -24.70 -2.52 -9.06
N ILE A 103 -24.68 -2.29 -7.74
CA ILE A 103 -24.71 -3.36 -6.75
C ILE A 103 -26.04 -3.36 -5.99
N PRO A 104 -26.54 -4.51 -5.53
CA PRO A 104 -27.69 -4.57 -4.65
C PRO A 104 -27.53 -3.69 -3.42
N ALA A 105 -28.60 -3.05 -2.97
CA ALA A 105 -28.57 -2.06 -1.88
C ALA A 105 -28.04 -2.62 -0.55
N ASN A 106 -28.13 -3.91 -0.33
CA ASN A 106 -27.63 -4.62 0.86
C ASN A 106 -26.21 -5.13 0.73
N ARG A 107 -25.52 -4.84 -0.38
CA ARG A 107 -24.13 -5.29 -0.60
C ARG A 107 -23.14 -4.17 -0.35
N ASN A 108 -22.05 -4.53 0.32
CA ASN A 108 -20.92 -3.65 0.52
C ASN A 108 -20.04 -3.61 -0.75
N PRO A 109 -19.55 -2.43 -1.17
CA PRO A 109 -18.63 -2.31 -2.29
C PRO A 109 -17.38 -3.20 -2.18
N PHE A 110 -16.82 -3.36 -0.99
CA PHE A 110 -15.63 -4.22 -0.77
C PHE A 110 -15.93 -5.71 -0.91
N SER A 111 -17.17 -6.14 -0.68
CA SER A 111 -17.59 -7.53 -0.92
C SER A 111 -17.76 -7.80 -2.42
N TRP A 112 -18.18 -6.80 -3.17
CA TRP A 112 -18.49 -6.92 -4.59
C TRP A 112 -17.27 -6.73 -5.48
N TYR A 113 -16.47 -5.69 -5.20
CA TYR A 113 -15.28 -5.37 -5.97
C TYR A 113 -14.03 -5.85 -5.26
N LYS A 114 -13.24 -6.65 -5.98
CA LYS A 114 -12.00 -7.24 -5.45
C LYS A 114 -10.83 -6.25 -5.45
N ARG A 115 -10.83 -5.27 -6.36
CA ARG A 115 -9.77 -4.26 -6.49
C ARG A 115 -10.35 -2.88 -6.38
N VAL A 116 -9.97 -2.20 -5.32
CA VAL A 116 -10.55 -0.91 -4.91
C VAL A 116 -9.46 0.11 -4.68
N ILE A 117 -9.71 1.34 -5.13
CA ILE A 117 -8.90 2.51 -4.79
C ILE A 117 -9.78 3.54 -4.09
N ILE A 118 -9.32 4.05 -2.96
CA ILE A 118 -10.09 4.93 -2.07
C ILE A 118 -9.18 5.93 -1.36
N SER A 119 -9.70 7.09 -0.97
CA SER A 119 -8.94 8.00 -0.10
C SER A 119 -9.06 7.60 1.36
N MET A 120 -8.00 7.90 2.15
CA MET A 120 -8.01 7.70 3.60
C MET A 120 -9.21 8.41 4.25
N ASP A 121 -9.52 9.64 3.81
CA ASP A 121 -10.66 10.41 4.34
C ASP A 121 -12.03 9.78 4.06
N THR A 122 -12.15 9.09 2.96
CA THR A 122 -13.37 8.35 2.65
C THR A 122 -13.41 7.02 3.40
N LEU A 123 -12.29 6.32 3.48
CA LEU A 123 -12.17 5.01 4.09
C LEU A 123 -12.45 5.02 5.59
N LYS A 124 -12.05 6.08 6.31
CA LYS A 124 -12.27 6.24 7.76
C LYS A 124 -13.74 6.52 8.15
N GLN A 125 -14.66 6.72 7.20
CA GLN A 125 -16.07 6.85 7.50
C GLN A 125 -16.65 5.53 8.03
N ASP A 126 -17.49 5.58 9.06
CA ASP A 126 -18.00 4.41 9.79
C ASP A 126 -18.61 3.34 8.88
N ARG A 127 -19.30 3.75 7.81
CA ARG A 127 -19.89 2.85 6.82
C ARG A 127 -18.90 1.95 6.10
N PHE A 128 -17.60 2.32 6.05
CA PHE A 128 -16.55 1.53 5.43
C PHE A 128 -15.73 0.78 6.46
N THR A 129 -15.43 1.42 7.58
CA THR A 129 -14.60 0.86 8.65
C THR A 129 -15.15 -0.46 9.17
N HIS A 130 -16.47 -0.54 9.38
CA HIS A 130 -17.12 -1.76 9.88
C HIS A 130 -16.92 -2.97 8.97
N ASP A 131 -16.88 -2.74 7.66
CA ASP A 131 -16.80 -3.83 6.69
C ASP A 131 -15.38 -4.20 6.29
N LEU A 132 -14.41 -3.31 6.53
CA LEU A 132 -12.99 -3.59 6.26
C LEU A 132 -12.47 -4.80 7.05
N HIS A 133 -12.91 -4.94 8.30
CA HIS A 133 -12.51 -6.03 9.18
C HIS A 133 -12.97 -7.43 8.72
N ARG A 134 -13.98 -7.47 7.87
CA ARG A 134 -14.58 -8.72 7.39
C ARG A 134 -13.88 -9.29 6.16
N HIS A 135 -12.93 -8.55 5.62
CA HIS A 135 -12.24 -8.94 4.41
C HIS A 135 -10.76 -9.13 4.65
N GLU A 136 -10.25 -10.25 4.21
CA GLU A 136 -8.81 -10.48 4.05
C GLU A 136 -8.38 -9.87 2.71
N TRP A 137 -7.27 -9.16 2.74
CA TRP A 137 -6.69 -8.51 1.58
C TRP A 137 -5.40 -9.23 1.18
N ASN A 138 -5.27 -9.56 -0.10
CA ASN A 138 -3.99 -10.09 -0.59
C ASN A 138 -2.93 -8.99 -0.64
N ALA A 139 -3.32 -7.76 -0.97
CA ALA A 139 -2.43 -6.62 -0.87
C ALA A 139 -3.16 -5.36 -0.42
N VAL A 140 -2.52 -4.59 0.44
CA VAL A 140 -2.92 -3.23 0.80
C VAL A 140 -1.76 -2.30 0.53
N VAL A 141 -2.02 -1.26 -0.24
CA VAL A 141 -1.07 -0.16 -0.51
C VAL A 141 -1.57 1.08 0.20
N ILE A 142 -0.69 1.75 0.95
CA ILE A 142 -0.98 3.04 1.56
C ILE A 142 0.06 4.04 1.05
N ASP A 143 -0.41 4.91 0.15
CA ASP A 143 0.41 6.00 -0.37
C ASP A 143 0.37 7.20 0.57
N GLU A 144 1.45 7.98 0.58
CA GLU A 144 1.69 9.06 1.55
C GLU A 144 1.54 8.59 3.00
N SER A 145 2.15 7.45 3.30
CA SER A 145 2.01 6.74 4.58
C SER A 145 2.48 7.53 5.81
N HIS A 146 3.24 8.62 5.63
CA HIS A 146 3.55 9.56 6.72
C HIS A 146 2.30 10.16 7.37
N ASN A 147 1.16 10.17 6.67
CA ASN A 147 -0.13 10.66 7.18
C ASN A 147 -0.84 9.64 8.12
N VAL A 148 -0.34 8.40 8.22
CA VAL A 148 -0.93 7.40 9.13
C VAL A 148 -0.20 7.30 10.46
N THR A 149 0.78 8.16 10.69
CA THR A 149 1.52 8.26 11.94
C THR A 149 0.74 9.04 13.01
N GLY A 150 1.03 8.77 14.27
CA GLY A 150 0.36 9.37 15.41
C GLY A 150 -0.63 8.41 16.09
N ASP A 151 -0.28 7.94 17.27
CA ASP A 151 -0.97 6.87 18.03
C ASP A 151 -2.49 7.06 18.21
N THR A 152 -2.95 8.31 18.23
CA THR A 152 -4.36 8.66 18.50
C THR A 152 -5.16 8.97 17.25
N THR A 153 -4.53 9.01 16.07
CA THR A 153 -5.22 9.41 14.84
C THR A 153 -6.13 8.29 14.33
N GLN A 154 -7.26 8.69 13.73
CA GLN A 154 -8.15 7.72 13.06
C GLN A 154 -7.43 6.97 11.93
N ASN A 155 -6.51 7.64 11.23
CA ASN A 155 -5.72 7.04 10.18
C ASN A 155 -4.83 5.90 10.70
N ASN A 156 -4.16 6.11 11.84
CA ASN A 156 -3.33 5.08 12.48
C ASN A 156 -4.17 3.88 12.92
N ARG A 157 -5.31 4.13 13.60
CA ARG A 157 -6.22 3.06 14.03
C ARG A 157 -6.69 2.22 12.85
N LEU A 158 -7.09 2.87 11.76
CA LEU A 158 -7.54 2.19 10.56
C LEU A 158 -6.44 1.32 9.95
N THR A 159 -5.22 1.84 9.87
CA THR A 159 -4.07 1.09 9.32
C THR A 159 -3.70 -0.09 10.21
N ARG A 160 -3.72 0.08 11.52
CA ARG A 160 -3.53 -1.02 12.49
C ARG A 160 -4.61 -2.11 12.38
N THR A 161 -5.79 -1.75 11.91
CA THR A 161 -6.86 -2.70 11.62
C THR A 161 -6.62 -3.46 10.32
N LEU A 162 -6.14 -2.79 9.28
CA LEU A 162 -5.88 -3.38 7.98
C LEU A 162 -4.65 -4.31 8.00
N ALA A 163 -3.60 -3.92 8.70
CA ALA A 163 -2.31 -4.63 8.69
C ALA A 163 -2.41 -6.12 9.05
N PRO A 164 -3.12 -6.55 10.11
CA PRO A 164 -3.25 -7.97 10.44
C PRO A 164 -4.02 -8.78 9.40
N ASN A 165 -4.99 -8.15 8.72
CA ASN A 165 -5.89 -8.77 7.74
C ASN A 165 -5.35 -8.67 6.29
N THR A 166 -4.04 -8.46 6.15
CA THR A 166 -3.40 -8.24 4.86
C THR A 166 -2.21 -9.16 4.70
N ASP A 167 -2.14 -9.86 3.56
CA ASP A 167 -0.98 -10.69 3.22
C ASP A 167 0.24 -9.81 2.88
N ALA A 168 0.11 -8.91 1.91
CA ALA A 168 1.16 -7.98 1.52
C ALA A 168 0.78 -6.53 1.90
N LEU A 169 1.58 -5.86 2.74
CA LEU A 169 1.40 -4.46 3.10
C LEU A 169 2.53 -3.62 2.50
N ILE A 170 2.16 -2.65 1.69
CA ILE A 170 3.07 -1.73 1.01
C ILE A 170 2.76 -0.32 1.50
N LEU A 171 3.70 0.26 2.22
CA LEU A 171 3.66 1.66 2.63
C LEU A 171 4.54 2.47 1.67
N ALA A 172 4.02 3.54 1.11
CA ALA A 172 4.79 4.44 0.25
C ALA A 172 4.82 5.84 0.85
N SER A 173 5.99 6.45 0.91
CA SER A 173 6.17 7.82 1.40
C SER A 173 7.40 8.47 0.78
N ALA A 174 7.25 9.74 0.41
CA ALA A 174 8.40 10.55 0.00
C ALA A 174 9.24 11.05 1.18
N THR A 175 8.64 11.11 2.36
CA THR A 175 9.24 11.64 3.58
C THR A 175 8.93 10.74 4.78
N PRO A 176 9.40 9.47 4.79
CA PRO A 176 9.10 8.54 5.88
C PRO A 176 9.61 9.08 7.22
N HIS A 177 10.62 9.92 7.17
CA HIS A 177 11.35 10.44 8.31
C HIS A 177 10.99 11.90 8.64
N ASN A 178 9.91 12.49 8.18
CA ASN A 178 9.54 13.93 8.32
C ASN A 178 10.12 14.68 9.57
N GLY A 179 11.35 14.34 9.99
CA GLY A 179 12.08 14.88 11.16
C GLY A 179 11.60 14.31 12.51
N ASN A 180 10.59 13.49 12.54
CA ASN A 180 10.04 12.94 13.79
C ASN A 180 10.32 11.43 13.89
N ARG A 181 11.25 11.06 14.76
CA ARG A 181 11.61 9.65 15.02
C ARG A 181 10.42 8.79 15.45
N LYS A 182 9.46 9.37 16.19
CA LYS A 182 8.26 8.64 16.63
C LYS A 182 7.36 8.29 15.44
N SER A 183 7.21 9.19 14.48
CA SER A 183 6.43 8.94 13.26
C SER A 183 7.04 7.81 12.44
N PHE A 184 8.36 7.78 12.31
CA PHE A 184 9.05 6.68 11.62
C PHE A 184 8.91 5.35 12.37
N ALA A 185 9.08 5.35 13.70
CA ALA A 185 8.87 4.15 14.51
C ALA A 185 7.45 3.59 14.38
N GLU A 186 6.44 4.46 14.24
CA GLU A 186 5.06 4.03 13.97
C GLU A 186 4.90 3.34 12.60
N LEU A 187 5.55 3.84 11.55
CA LEU A 187 5.55 3.16 10.24
C LEU A 187 6.22 1.78 10.35
N ILE A 188 7.36 1.70 11.03
CA ILE A 188 8.05 0.41 11.25
C ILE A 188 7.17 -0.53 12.06
N ARG A 189 6.47 -0.07 13.09
CA ARG A 189 5.55 -0.89 13.89
C ARG A 189 4.40 -1.48 13.06
N LEU A 190 3.95 -0.79 12.02
CA LEU A 190 2.92 -1.31 11.12
C LEU A 190 3.45 -2.44 10.22
N LEU A 191 4.73 -2.38 9.87
CA LEU A 191 5.40 -3.39 9.05
C LEU A 191 5.90 -4.56 9.91
N GLU A 192 6.58 -4.26 11.02
CA GLU A 192 7.17 -5.22 11.93
C GLU A 192 6.83 -4.82 13.40
N PRO A 193 5.75 -5.39 13.97
CA PRO A 193 5.32 -5.03 15.32
C PRO A 193 6.35 -5.30 16.40
N THR A 194 7.29 -6.22 16.18
CA THR A 194 8.37 -6.58 17.13
C THR A 194 9.59 -5.67 17.03
N GLY A 195 9.72 -4.91 15.94
CA GLY A 195 10.87 -4.01 15.70
C GLY A 195 10.84 -2.70 16.49
N VAL A 196 9.81 -2.49 17.32
CA VAL A 196 9.65 -1.28 18.13
C VAL A 196 9.37 -1.67 19.57
N ASN A 197 10.18 -1.17 20.50
CA ASN A 197 10.02 -1.46 21.93
C ASN A 197 8.72 -0.85 22.52
N PRO A 198 8.29 -1.23 23.75
CA PRO A 198 7.09 -0.69 24.36
C PRO A 198 7.12 0.84 24.59
N HIS A 199 8.30 1.44 24.60
CA HIS A 199 8.48 2.90 24.71
C HIS A 199 8.39 3.65 23.39
N GLY A 200 8.17 2.93 22.26
CA GLY A 200 8.05 3.53 20.92
C GLY A 200 9.40 3.85 20.28
N GLU A 201 10.49 3.24 20.75
CA GLU A 201 11.81 3.39 20.16
C GLU A 201 12.13 2.17 19.29
N LEU A 202 12.84 2.41 18.19
CA LEU A 202 13.34 1.34 17.34
C LEU A 202 14.37 0.51 18.11
N ASP A 203 14.21 -0.80 18.09
CA ASP A 203 15.21 -1.70 18.63
C ASP A 203 16.49 -1.57 17.79
N LYS A 204 17.66 -1.49 18.45
CA LYS A 204 18.95 -1.20 17.79
C LYS A 204 19.51 -2.34 16.91
N GLY A 205 18.73 -3.39 16.72
CA GLY A 205 19.05 -4.49 15.85
C GLY A 205 18.49 -4.26 14.44
N ASP A 206 19.38 -4.04 13.47
CA ASP A 206 19.11 -4.09 12.03
C ASP A 206 18.22 -3.01 11.38
N LEU A 207 18.61 -1.74 11.48
CA LEU A 207 18.20 -0.72 10.51
C LEU A 207 18.85 -0.92 9.11
N SER A 208 19.69 -1.92 8.93
CA SER A 208 20.37 -2.23 7.67
C SER A 208 19.52 -3.04 6.68
N VAL A 209 18.31 -3.41 7.07
CA VAL A 209 17.39 -4.23 6.24
C VAL A 209 16.26 -3.39 5.62
N TRP A 210 16.23 -2.09 5.90
CA TRP A 210 15.17 -1.18 5.42
C TRP A 210 15.68 -0.08 4.51
#